data_47315aa8f877dcfb378abb2fc5a06891
#
_entry.id   47315aa8f877dcfb378abb2fc5a06891
#
_cell.length_a   1.000
_cell.length_b   1.000
_cell.length_c   1.000
_cell.angle_alpha   90.00
_cell.angle_beta   90.00
_cell.angle_gamma   90.00
#
_symmetry.space_group_name_H-M   'P 1'
#
loop_
_entity.id
_entity.type
_entity.pdbx_description
1 polymer ?
#
loop_
_entity_poly.entity_id
_entity_poly.type
_entity_poly.pdbx_seq_one_letter_code
_entity_poly.pdbx_strand_id
1 'polypeptide(L)'
;YATTIHKNQGATVDRSYVMASGTMDRHLTYVAMTRHRDGVQLYAAQDEFTNAGRLVEHGAAPYEHDPQKSDSYFVTLENDKGEQRTLWGVDLERAMQEAGPEIGDKIGLQHEGSTPVTLPDGTQTHRNTWKVQDAGELAYDQLERRLSRSGVKETTLDYTRDFAERRGIAEQMGVRSEIEITAERDRIEDRAPRSSQKV
;
A
#
# COMPACT_ATOMS: atom_id res chain seq x y z
N TYR A 1 -4.44 8.48 29.92
CA TYR A 1 -5.83 8.25 29.48
C TYR A 1 -5.82 7.96 27.97
N ALA A 2 -6.27 6.78 27.59
CA ALA A 2 -6.33 6.31 26.21
C ALA A 2 -7.78 6.28 25.71
N THR A 3 -7.98 6.64 24.46
CA THR A 3 -9.31 6.69 23.85
C THR A 3 -9.21 6.46 22.35
N THR A 4 -10.33 6.14 21.70
CA THR A 4 -10.37 6.00 20.24
C THR A 4 -10.45 7.36 19.56
N ILE A 5 -9.95 7.47 18.34
CA ILE A 5 -9.98 8.70 17.53
C ILE A 5 -11.42 9.23 17.40
N HIS A 6 -12.39 8.34 17.19
CA HIS A 6 -13.80 8.71 17.07
C HIS A 6 -14.38 9.33 18.35
N LYS A 7 -14.00 8.82 19.52
CA LYS A 7 -14.46 9.36 20.80
C LYS A 7 -13.82 10.69 21.15
N ASN A 8 -12.65 10.98 20.59
CA ASN A 8 -11.93 12.24 20.79
C ASN A 8 -12.29 13.33 19.79
N GLN A 9 -13.26 13.09 18.93
CA GLN A 9 -13.68 14.07 17.95
C GLN A 9 -14.25 15.31 18.67
N GLY A 10 -13.67 16.48 18.41
CA GLY A 10 -14.03 17.74 19.07
C GLY A 10 -13.23 18.08 20.33
N ALA A 11 -12.49 17.13 20.93
CA ALA A 11 -11.61 17.44 22.06
C ALA A 11 -10.32 18.12 21.60
N THR A 12 -9.75 18.99 22.46
CA THR A 12 -8.44 19.59 22.24
C THR A 12 -7.60 19.34 23.49
N VAL A 13 -6.36 18.86 23.28
CA VAL A 13 -5.40 18.54 24.34
C VAL A 13 -4.07 19.24 24.07
N ASP A 14 -3.21 19.38 25.04
CA ASP A 14 -1.92 20.03 24.85
C ASP A 14 -0.99 19.12 24.01
N ARG A 15 -0.95 17.83 24.32
CA ARG A 15 -0.16 16.84 23.58
C ARG A 15 -0.99 15.61 23.26
N SER A 16 -0.83 15.06 22.06
CA SER A 16 -1.44 13.81 21.68
C SER A 16 -0.38 12.77 21.25
N TYR A 17 -0.64 11.53 21.61
CA TYR A 17 0.16 10.37 21.25
C TYR A 17 -0.74 9.44 20.44
N VAL A 18 -0.41 9.24 19.17
CA VAL A 18 -1.25 8.49 18.25
C VAL A 18 -0.59 7.15 17.93
N MET A 19 -1.28 6.06 18.22
CA MET A 19 -0.89 4.73 17.76
C MET A 19 -1.54 4.49 16.39
N ALA A 20 -0.73 4.47 15.33
CA ALA A 20 -1.20 4.12 14.01
C ALA A 20 -1.38 2.61 13.88
N SER A 21 -2.46 2.19 13.23
CA SER A 21 -2.74 0.79 12.91
C SER A 21 -3.00 0.61 11.41
N GLY A 22 -2.97 -0.63 10.94
CA GLY A 22 -3.25 -0.97 9.55
C GLY A 22 -4.64 -0.54 9.05
N THR A 23 -5.57 -0.20 9.96
CA THR A 23 -6.92 0.31 9.63
C THR A 23 -6.99 1.84 9.55
N MET A 24 -5.93 2.53 9.98
CA MET A 24 -5.89 4.00 9.98
C MET A 24 -5.67 4.52 8.56
N ASP A 25 -6.45 5.52 8.19
CA ASP A 25 -6.36 6.22 6.91
C ASP A 25 -6.05 7.71 7.10
N ARG A 26 -5.93 8.44 5.99
CA ARG A 26 -5.59 9.86 6.00
C ARG A 26 -6.64 10.73 6.70
N HIS A 27 -7.92 10.34 6.72
CA HIS A 27 -8.98 11.07 7.42
C HIS A 27 -8.88 10.89 8.93
N LEU A 28 -8.73 9.65 9.38
CA LEU A 28 -8.50 9.32 10.79
C LEU A 28 -7.20 9.93 11.30
N THR A 29 -6.14 9.91 10.48
CA THR A 29 -4.87 10.56 10.77
C THR A 29 -5.04 12.05 10.97
N TYR A 30 -5.73 12.73 10.07
CA TYR A 30 -6.02 14.16 10.21
C TYR A 30 -6.76 14.48 11.49
N VAL A 31 -7.83 13.73 11.79
CA VAL A 31 -8.61 13.92 13.03
C VAL A 31 -7.73 13.70 14.25
N ALA A 32 -6.89 12.65 14.28
CA ALA A 32 -6.01 12.35 15.41
C ALA A 32 -4.93 13.43 15.60
N MET A 33 -4.29 13.83 14.50
CA MET A 33 -3.14 14.74 14.54
C MET A 33 -3.53 16.22 14.73
N THR A 34 -4.79 16.59 14.52
CA THR A 34 -5.26 17.96 14.72
C THR A 34 -5.86 18.23 16.11
N ARG A 35 -5.75 17.29 17.04
CA ARG A 35 -6.30 17.42 18.41
C ARG A 35 -5.35 18.07 19.42
N HIS A 36 -4.12 18.34 19.06
CA HIS A 36 -3.11 18.92 19.95
C HIS A 36 -2.94 20.43 19.77
N ARG A 37 -2.45 21.09 20.84
CA ARG A 37 -2.00 22.50 20.80
C ARG A 37 -0.49 22.59 20.64
N ASP A 38 0.26 21.81 21.42
CA ASP A 38 1.71 21.91 21.52
C ASP A 38 2.45 20.88 20.68
N GLY A 39 1.93 19.65 20.58
CA GLY A 39 2.61 18.62 19.81
C GLY A 39 1.89 17.29 19.71
N VAL A 40 2.26 16.53 18.69
CA VAL A 40 1.78 15.18 18.43
C VAL A 40 2.97 14.25 18.17
N GLN A 41 2.88 13.03 18.69
CA GLN A 41 3.79 11.94 18.36
C GLN A 41 3.00 10.78 17.78
N LEU A 42 3.45 10.29 16.62
CA LEU A 42 2.87 9.14 15.93
C LEU A 42 3.76 7.92 16.17
N TYR A 43 3.16 6.84 16.61
CA TYR A 43 3.78 5.54 16.79
C TYR A 43 3.15 4.56 15.80
N ALA A 44 3.97 3.82 15.08
CA ALA A 44 3.53 2.82 14.12
C ALA A 44 4.36 1.54 14.28
N ALA A 45 3.70 0.40 14.29
CA ALA A 45 4.39 -0.88 14.20
C ALA A 45 4.72 -1.15 12.72
N GLN A 46 5.95 -1.53 12.47
CA GLN A 46 6.49 -1.72 11.12
C GLN A 46 5.75 -2.82 10.36
N ASP A 47 5.45 -3.92 11.04
CA ASP A 47 4.75 -5.09 10.53
C ASP A 47 3.28 -4.84 10.14
N GLU A 48 2.66 -3.78 10.68
CA GLU A 48 1.28 -3.44 10.33
C GLU A 48 1.13 -2.71 8.98
N PHE A 49 2.21 -2.12 8.48
CA PHE A 49 2.16 -1.28 7.28
C PHE A 49 2.84 -1.90 6.06
N THR A 50 3.64 -2.95 6.25
CA THR A 50 4.48 -3.49 5.19
C THR A 50 4.58 -5.01 5.22
N ASN A 51 4.95 -5.59 4.06
CA ASN A 51 5.52 -6.92 4.01
C ASN A 51 7.00 -6.82 4.42
N ALA A 52 7.26 -6.50 5.68
CA ALA A 52 8.59 -6.34 6.23
C ALA A 52 8.81 -7.29 7.40
N GLY A 53 10.06 -7.66 7.61
CA GLY A 53 10.47 -8.54 8.68
C GLY A 53 11.92 -8.94 8.55
N ARG A 54 12.36 -9.80 9.45
CA ARG A 54 13.68 -10.41 9.39
C ARG A 54 13.67 -11.54 8.35
N LEU A 55 14.59 -11.49 7.41
CA LEU A 55 14.75 -12.54 6.41
C LEU A 55 15.19 -13.85 7.08
N VAL A 56 14.36 -14.87 6.97
CA VAL A 56 14.62 -16.21 7.56
C VAL A 56 15.16 -17.16 6.50
N GLU A 57 14.52 -17.19 5.35
CA GLU A 57 14.84 -18.09 4.26
C GLU A 57 14.35 -17.52 2.93
N HIS A 58 15.05 -17.84 1.85
CA HIS A 58 14.59 -17.57 0.48
C HIS A 58 15.21 -18.55 -0.50
N GLY A 59 14.58 -18.76 -1.64
CA GLY A 59 15.11 -19.64 -2.67
C GLY A 59 14.10 -20.00 -3.75
N ALA A 60 14.59 -20.76 -4.73
CA ALA A 60 13.74 -21.35 -5.76
C ALA A 60 13.17 -22.68 -5.27
N ALA A 61 11.86 -22.87 -5.42
CA ALA A 61 11.18 -24.12 -5.10
C ALA A 61 9.85 -24.20 -5.86
N PRO A 62 9.25 -25.39 -6.00
CA PRO A 62 7.87 -25.50 -6.48
C PRO A 62 6.91 -24.67 -5.63
N TYR A 63 5.96 -23.99 -6.27
CA TYR A 63 5.03 -23.09 -5.59
C TYR A 63 4.33 -23.79 -4.41
N GLU A 64 4.33 -23.13 -3.25
CA GLU A 64 3.85 -23.67 -1.97
C GLU A 64 4.53 -24.98 -1.53
N HIS A 65 5.75 -25.23 -2.02
CA HIS A 65 6.52 -26.48 -1.81
C HIS A 65 5.79 -27.74 -2.30
N ASP A 66 4.86 -27.60 -3.23
CA ASP A 66 4.13 -28.71 -3.83
C ASP A 66 4.89 -29.20 -5.10
N PRO A 67 5.42 -30.44 -5.12
CA PRO A 67 6.16 -30.98 -6.25
C PRO A 67 5.38 -31.04 -7.57
N GLN A 68 4.07 -30.90 -7.54
CA GLN A 68 3.21 -30.90 -8.74
C GLN A 68 3.01 -29.50 -9.33
N LYS A 69 3.45 -28.45 -8.64
CA LYS A 69 3.34 -27.07 -9.11
C LYS A 69 4.62 -26.61 -9.80
N SER A 70 4.48 -25.57 -10.60
CA SER A 70 5.61 -24.94 -11.31
C SER A 70 6.58 -24.29 -10.32
N ASP A 71 7.85 -24.27 -10.71
CA ASP A 71 8.89 -23.59 -9.95
C ASP A 71 8.58 -22.08 -9.80
N SER A 72 8.82 -21.58 -8.61
CA SER A 72 8.69 -20.20 -8.23
C SER A 72 9.81 -19.82 -7.27
N TYR A 73 9.85 -18.55 -6.87
CA TYR A 73 10.78 -18.12 -5.85
C TYR A 73 10.00 -17.74 -4.60
N PHE A 74 10.54 -18.02 -3.43
CA PHE A 74 9.91 -17.67 -2.16
C PHE A 74 10.85 -16.88 -1.26
N VAL A 75 10.25 -16.06 -0.42
CA VAL A 75 10.92 -15.30 0.65
C VAL A 75 10.11 -15.44 1.92
N THR A 76 10.73 -15.93 2.97
CA THR A 76 10.12 -16.06 4.30
C THR A 76 10.65 -14.98 5.23
N LEU A 77 9.73 -14.15 5.72
CA LEU A 77 10.01 -13.08 6.67
C LEU A 77 9.39 -13.39 8.02
N GLU A 78 10.10 -13.06 9.08
CA GLU A 78 9.63 -13.16 10.47
C GLU A 78 9.39 -11.76 11.04
N ASN A 79 8.21 -11.54 11.61
CA ASN A 79 7.88 -10.28 12.27
C ASN A 79 8.48 -10.22 13.70
N ASP A 80 8.35 -9.07 14.36
CA ASP A 80 8.87 -8.86 15.73
C ASP A 80 8.13 -9.73 16.79
N LYS A 81 7.00 -10.37 16.43
CA LYS A 81 6.27 -11.33 17.27
C LYS A 81 6.72 -12.78 17.08
N GLY A 82 7.64 -13.04 16.13
CA GLY A 82 8.12 -14.38 15.78
C GLY A 82 7.19 -15.13 14.82
N GLU A 83 6.20 -14.45 14.24
CA GLU A 83 5.33 -15.07 13.24
C GLU A 83 6.02 -15.01 11.87
N GLN A 84 6.03 -16.13 11.17
CA GLN A 84 6.63 -16.24 9.86
C GLN A 84 5.59 -16.15 8.75
N ARG A 85 5.94 -15.44 7.69
CA ARG A 85 5.13 -15.28 6.50
C ARG A 85 5.98 -15.54 5.26
N THR A 86 5.52 -16.44 4.40
CA THR A 86 6.16 -16.74 3.11
C THR A 86 5.42 -16.04 1.98
N LEU A 87 6.18 -15.30 1.16
CA LEU A 87 5.70 -14.69 -0.07
C LEU A 87 6.28 -15.45 -1.25
N TRP A 88 5.44 -15.60 -2.29
CA TRP A 88 5.81 -16.31 -3.51
C TRP A 88 5.73 -15.40 -4.73
N GLY A 89 6.67 -15.54 -5.64
CA GLY A 89 6.64 -14.79 -6.89
C GLY A 89 7.92 -14.97 -7.69
N VAL A 90 7.80 -15.24 -8.98
CA VAL A 90 8.95 -15.46 -9.87
C VAL A 90 9.91 -14.27 -9.89
N ASP A 91 9.40 -13.04 -9.82
CA ASP A 91 10.22 -11.83 -9.86
C ASP A 91 10.95 -11.54 -8.52
N LEU A 92 10.58 -12.23 -7.44
CA LEU A 92 11.30 -12.13 -6.17
C LEU A 92 12.77 -12.55 -6.32
N GLU A 93 13.08 -13.51 -7.19
CA GLU A 93 14.46 -13.91 -7.47
C GLU A 93 15.32 -12.73 -7.94
N ARG A 94 14.83 -11.98 -8.95
CA ARG A 94 15.51 -10.78 -9.46
C ARG A 94 15.68 -9.74 -8.36
N ALA A 95 14.60 -9.45 -7.65
CA ALA A 95 14.58 -8.43 -6.61
C ALA A 95 15.54 -8.74 -5.45
N MET A 96 15.63 -10.03 -5.05
CA MET A 96 16.56 -10.49 -4.02
C MET A 96 18.01 -10.43 -4.51
N GLN A 97 18.28 -10.82 -5.77
CA GLN A 97 19.62 -10.75 -6.35
C GLN A 97 20.11 -9.30 -6.50
N GLU A 98 19.24 -8.37 -6.88
CA GLU A 98 19.57 -6.95 -6.99
C GLU A 98 19.87 -6.29 -5.65
N ALA A 99 19.10 -6.60 -4.62
CA ALA A 99 19.27 -6.02 -3.29
C ALA A 99 20.38 -6.74 -2.48
N GLY A 100 20.59 -8.03 -2.72
CA GLY A 100 21.63 -8.85 -2.07
C GLY A 100 21.50 -8.94 -0.54
N PRO A 101 20.29 -9.07 0.07
CA PRO A 101 20.18 -9.14 1.51
C PRO A 101 20.71 -10.48 2.03
N GLU A 102 21.26 -10.46 3.25
CA GLU A 102 21.70 -11.65 3.97
C GLU A 102 20.58 -12.20 4.88
N ILE A 103 20.61 -13.50 5.16
CA ILE A 103 19.69 -14.10 6.14
C ILE A 103 19.93 -13.44 7.50
N GLY A 104 18.85 -12.96 8.10
CA GLY A 104 18.86 -12.19 9.35
C GLY A 104 18.65 -10.70 9.18
N ASP A 105 18.80 -10.15 7.97
CA ASP A 105 18.55 -8.75 7.67
C ASP A 105 17.06 -8.41 7.82
N LYS A 106 16.78 -7.18 8.26
CA LYS A 106 15.44 -6.63 8.27
C LYS A 106 15.15 -5.99 6.91
N ILE A 107 14.34 -6.66 6.10
CA ILE A 107 13.97 -6.21 4.75
C ILE A 107 12.47 -6.01 4.61
N GLY A 108 12.11 -5.22 3.62
CA GLY A 108 10.74 -5.02 3.18
C GLY A 108 10.57 -5.39 1.72
N LEU A 109 9.45 -6.05 1.41
CA LEU A 109 9.07 -6.44 0.05
C LEU A 109 7.94 -5.53 -0.43
N GLN A 110 8.25 -4.65 -1.37
CA GLN A 110 7.28 -3.77 -2.01
C GLN A 110 6.78 -4.38 -3.31
N HIS A 111 5.47 -4.50 -3.44
CA HIS A 111 4.82 -4.81 -4.71
C HIS A 111 4.70 -3.53 -5.53
N GLU A 112 5.37 -3.47 -6.68
CA GLU A 112 5.39 -2.28 -7.55
C GLU A 112 4.31 -2.30 -8.63
N GLY A 113 3.61 -3.42 -8.77
CA GLY A 113 2.55 -3.58 -9.74
C GLY A 113 2.59 -4.96 -10.41
N SER A 114 1.71 -5.17 -11.36
CA SER A 114 1.70 -6.39 -12.17
C SER A 114 1.60 -6.06 -13.66
N THR A 115 2.38 -6.79 -14.45
CA THR A 115 2.42 -6.64 -15.90
C THR A 115 1.77 -7.86 -16.56
N PRO A 116 0.86 -7.70 -17.52
CA PRO A 116 0.32 -8.83 -18.25
C PRO A 116 1.43 -9.49 -19.08
N VAL A 117 1.54 -10.81 -18.98
CA VAL A 117 2.48 -11.61 -19.73
C VAL A 117 1.76 -12.79 -20.39
N THR A 118 2.22 -13.18 -21.56
CA THR A 118 1.70 -14.38 -22.26
C THR A 118 2.71 -15.50 -22.08
N LEU A 119 2.27 -16.61 -21.50
CA LEU A 119 3.09 -17.79 -21.32
C LEU A 119 3.32 -18.51 -22.67
N PRO A 120 4.33 -19.41 -22.79
CA PRO A 120 4.62 -20.13 -24.02
C PRO A 120 3.44 -20.98 -24.54
N ASP A 121 2.53 -21.36 -23.66
CA ASP A 121 1.29 -22.10 -23.99
C ASP A 121 0.15 -21.19 -24.51
N GLY A 122 0.39 -19.86 -24.62
CA GLY A 122 -0.60 -18.87 -25.03
C GLY A 122 -1.49 -18.36 -23.90
N THR A 123 -1.35 -18.84 -22.67
CA THR A 123 -2.13 -18.38 -21.52
C THR A 123 -1.72 -16.97 -21.12
N GLN A 124 -2.68 -16.07 -20.97
CA GLN A 124 -2.43 -14.74 -20.42
C GLN A 124 -2.45 -14.79 -18.89
N THR A 125 -1.41 -14.28 -18.27
CA THR A 125 -1.28 -14.18 -16.82
C THR A 125 -0.66 -12.85 -16.45
N HIS A 126 -0.55 -12.55 -15.16
CA HIS A 126 0.07 -11.34 -14.65
C HIS A 126 1.34 -11.70 -13.90
N ARG A 127 2.43 -10.99 -14.19
CA ARG A 127 3.68 -11.08 -13.48
C ARG A 127 3.78 -9.92 -12.50
N ASN A 128 3.83 -10.22 -11.22
CA ASN A 128 4.05 -9.23 -10.17
C ASN A 128 5.50 -8.77 -10.21
N THR A 129 5.72 -7.47 -10.05
CA THR A 129 7.04 -6.85 -9.92
C THR A 129 7.29 -6.50 -8.47
N TRP A 130 8.45 -6.90 -7.96
CA TRP A 130 8.84 -6.72 -6.58
C TRP A 130 10.10 -5.87 -6.47
N LYS A 131 10.18 -5.11 -5.38
CA LYS A 131 11.37 -4.40 -4.94
C LYS A 131 11.67 -4.77 -3.50
N VAL A 132 12.94 -5.08 -3.24
CA VAL A 132 13.47 -5.30 -1.89
C VAL A 132 14.16 -4.03 -1.43
N GLN A 133 13.89 -3.60 -0.21
CA GLN A 133 14.54 -2.43 0.38
C GLN A 133 14.62 -2.60 1.91
N ASP A 134 15.29 -1.67 2.60
CA ASP A 134 15.31 -1.67 4.06
C ASP A 134 13.89 -1.61 4.62
N ALA A 135 13.63 -2.40 5.67
CA ALA A 135 12.32 -2.51 6.27
C ALA A 135 11.82 -1.19 6.86
N GLY A 136 12.74 -0.37 7.39
CA GLY A 136 12.42 0.94 7.95
C GLY A 136 12.06 1.97 6.88
N GLU A 137 12.82 1.99 5.78
CA GLU A 137 12.53 2.87 4.63
C GLU A 137 11.18 2.54 4.02
N LEU A 138 10.92 1.25 3.78
CA LEU A 138 9.63 0.82 3.23
C LEU A 138 8.47 1.18 4.15
N ALA A 139 8.62 0.96 5.47
CA ALA A 139 7.59 1.30 6.44
C ALA A 139 7.31 2.81 6.46
N TYR A 140 8.37 3.62 6.39
CA TYR A 140 8.23 5.07 6.35
C TYR A 140 7.49 5.53 5.07
N ASP A 141 7.90 5.04 3.91
CA ASP A 141 7.27 5.38 2.63
C ASP A 141 5.79 5.00 2.60
N GLN A 142 5.45 3.82 3.08
CA GLN A 142 4.07 3.37 3.12
C GLN A 142 3.24 4.13 4.15
N LEU A 143 3.83 4.44 5.31
CA LEU A 143 3.20 5.28 6.31
C LEU A 143 2.92 6.67 5.74
N GLU A 144 3.89 7.29 5.08
CA GLU A 144 3.74 8.57 4.44
C GLU A 144 2.62 8.55 3.40
N ARG A 145 2.65 7.64 2.44
CA ARG A 145 1.61 7.51 1.40
C ARG A 145 0.21 7.28 1.97
N ARG A 146 0.11 6.52 3.04
CA ARG A 146 -1.17 6.15 3.65
C ARG A 146 -1.75 7.25 4.54
N LEU A 147 -0.89 7.97 5.25
CA LEU A 147 -1.30 8.96 6.26
C LEU A 147 -1.20 10.39 5.75
N SER A 148 -0.38 10.67 4.74
CA SER A 148 -0.28 12.01 4.14
C SER A 148 -1.56 12.38 3.42
N ARG A 149 -1.92 13.63 3.60
CA ARG A 149 -3.03 14.23 2.87
C ARG A 149 -2.49 14.88 1.60
N SER A 150 -3.07 14.55 0.44
CA SER A 150 -2.79 15.31 -0.77
C SER A 150 -3.27 16.76 -0.57
N GLY A 151 -2.59 17.74 -1.17
CA GLY A 151 -3.03 19.15 -1.10
C GLY A 151 -4.38 19.40 -1.79
N VAL A 152 -4.95 18.39 -2.43
CA VAL A 152 -6.26 18.43 -3.09
C VAL A 152 -7.35 18.08 -2.08
N LYS A 153 -8.43 18.84 -2.07
CA LYS A 153 -9.57 18.61 -1.19
C LYS A 153 -10.24 17.27 -1.55
N GLU A 154 -10.22 16.35 -0.62
CA GLU A 154 -10.85 15.04 -0.77
C GLU A 154 -12.36 15.11 -0.51
N THR A 155 -13.11 14.35 -1.28
CA THR A 155 -14.58 14.25 -1.19
C THR A 155 -15.00 13.00 -0.42
N THR A 156 -16.29 12.87 -0.15
CA THR A 156 -16.87 11.66 0.41
C THR A 156 -16.69 10.46 -0.53
N LEU A 157 -16.65 10.68 -1.85
CA LEU A 157 -16.40 9.63 -2.84
C LEU A 157 -14.97 9.09 -2.74
N ASP A 158 -13.99 9.97 -2.55
CA ASP A 158 -12.59 9.56 -2.36
C ASP A 158 -12.42 8.71 -1.09
N TYR A 159 -13.10 9.09 0.00
CA TYR A 159 -13.11 8.28 1.22
C TYR A 159 -13.72 6.89 1.00
N THR A 160 -14.84 6.82 0.28
CA THR A 160 -15.52 5.56 -0.02
C THR A 160 -14.65 4.67 -0.89
N ARG A 161 -13.94 5.24 -1.86
CA ARG A 161 -12.99 4.52 -2.70
C ARG A 161 -11.83 3.96 -1.89
N ASP A 162 -11.15 4.77 -1.09
CA ASP A 162 -10.06 4.34 -0.22
C ASP A 162 -10.49 3.19 0.70
N PHE A 163 -11.71 3.25 1.21
CA PHE A 163 -12.29 2.19 2.04
C PHE A 163 -12.52 0.91 1.25
N ALA A 164 -13.06 1.02 0.04
CA ALA A 164 -13.35 -0.11 -0.82
C ALA A 164 -12.07 -0.78 -1.33
N GLU A 165 -11.06 -0.01 -1.71
CA GLU A 165 -9.76 -0.51 -2.16
C GLU A 165 -9.04 -1.30 -1.05
N ARG A 166 -9.02 -0.78 0.18
CA ARG A 166 -8.43 -1.49 1.32
C ARG A 166 -9.09 -2.83 1.63
N ARG A 167 -10.35 -2.99 1.26
CA ARG A 167 -11.12 -4.24 1.45
C ARG A 167 -11.16 -5.11 0.20
N GLY A 168 -10.53 -4.70 -0.90
CA GLY A 168 -10.52 -5.43 -2.16
C GLY A 168 -11.87 -5.50 -2.87
N ILE A 169 -12.78 -4.56 -2.60
CA ILE A 169 -14.12 -4.50 -3.18
C ILE A 169 -14.35 -3.28 -4.08
N ALA A 170 -13.31 -2.50 -4.36
CA ALA A 170 -13.43 -1.25 -5.13
C ALA A 170 -14.01 -1.46 -6.53
N GLU A 171 -13.54 -2.47 -7.24
CA GLU A 171 -14.02 -2.80 -8.59
C GLU A 171 -15.50 -3.24 -8.58
N GLN A 172 -15.91 -3.98 -7.56
CA GLN A 172 -17.28 -4.46 -7.43
C GLN A 172 -18.26 -3.32 -7.15
N MET A 173 -17.81 -2.29 -6.45
CA MET A 173 -18.64 -1.13 -6.12
C MET A 173 -18.66 -0.07 -7.22
N GLY A 174 -17.75 -0.12 -8.20
CA GLY A 174 -17.64 0.88 -9.27
C GLY A 174 -17.41 2.30 -8.77
N VAL A 175 -16.77 2.45 -7.59
CA VAL A 175 -16.56 3.75 -6.95
C VAL A 175 -15.37 4.44 -7.60
N ARG A 176 -15.59 5.65 -8.13
CA ARG A 176 -14.55 6.53 -8.67
C ARG A 176 -14.36 7.75 -7.80
N SER A 177 -13.14 8.28 -7.74
CA SER A 177 -12.92 9.58 -7.09
C SER A 177 -13.46 10.72 -7.95
N GLU A 178 -13.89 11.80 -7.31
CA GLU A 178 -14.37 13.00 -8.00
C GLU A 178 -13.26 13.65 -8.83
N ILE A 179 -12.00 13.50 -8.39
CA ILE A 179 -10.82 13.97 -9.10
C ILE A 179 -10.65 13.24 -10.44
N GLU A 180 -10.84 11.91 -10.47
CA GLU A 180 -10.78 11.13 -11.70
C GLU A 180 -11.92 11.48 -12.66
N ILE A 181 -13.12 11.65 -12.14
CA ILE A 181 -14.29 12.06 -12.93
C ILE A 181 -14.05 13.45 -13.56
N THR A 182 -13.49 14.38 -12.81
CA THR A 182 -13.16 15.72 -13.30
C THR A 182 -12.07 15.66 -14.36
N ALA A 183 -11.00 14.92 -14.12
CA ALA A 183 -9.90 14.74 -15.08
C ALA A 183 -10.35 14.06 -16.38
N GLU A 184 -11.29 13.12 -16.30
CA GLU A 184 -11.87 12.48 -17.49
C GLU A 184 -12.77 13.46 -18.28
N ARG A 185 -13.53 14.28 -17.58
CA ARG A 185 -14.37 15.34 -18.20
C ARG A 185 -13.53 16.38 -18.91
N ASP A 186 -12.45 16.86 -18.29
CA ASP A 186 -11.54 17.83 -18.89
C ASP A 186 -10.85 17.26 -20.15
N ARG A 187 -10.50 15.98 -20.15
CA ARG A 187 -9.96 15.28 -21.33
C ARG A 187 -10.99 15.16 -22.46
N ILE A 188 -12.25 15.01 -22.13
CA ILE A 188 -13.34 14.91 -23.10
C ILE A 188 -13.62 16.30 -23.71
N GLU A 189 -13.62 17.34 -22.88
CA GLU A 189 -13.80 18.73 -23.34
C GLU A 189 -12.66 19.19 -24.24
N ASP A 190 -11.42 18.85 -23.94
CA ASP A 190 -10.25 19.12 -24.79
C ASP A 190 -10.28 18.39 -26.15
N ARG A 191 -10.96 17.24 -26.22
CA ARG A 191 -11.13 16.45 -27.45
C ARG A 191 -12.33 16.89 -28.28
N ALA A 192 -13.23 17.68 -27.74
CA ALA A 192 -14.37 18.19 -28.49
C ALA A 192 -13.88 19.17 -29.58
N PRO A 193 -14.27 18.99 -30.86
CA PRO A 193 -13.87 19.92 -31.92
C PRO A 193 -14.41 21.31 -31.57
N ARG A 194 -13.53 22.29 -31.48
CA ARG A 194 -13.92 23.70 -31.36
C ARG A 194 -14.83 24.03 -32.53
N SER A 195 -16.11 24.18 -32.28
CA SER A 195 -17.06 24.63 -33.28
C SER A 195 -16.58 26.00 -33.82
N SER A 196 -16.17 26.01 -35.08
CA SER A 196 -15.82 27.23 -35.79
C SER A 196 -17.02 28.16 -35.75
N GLN A 197 -16.99 29.15 -34.89
CA GLN A 197 -17.84 30.33 -35.06
C GLN A 197 -17.39 31.01 -36.36
N LYS A 198 -18.13 30.80 -37.43
CA LYS A 198 -18.10 31.67 -38.61
C LYS A 198 -18.98 32.87 -38.29
N VAL A 199 -18.35 34.01 -38.33
CA VAL A 199 -19.00 35.33 -38.46
C VAL A 199 -19.71 35.43 -39.80
#